data_cdb2cd8696bf321c178066584f3e3275
#
_entry.id   cdb2cd8696bf321c178066584f3e3275
#
_cell.length_a   1.000
_cell.length_b   1.000
_cell.length_c   1.000
_cell.angle_alpha   90.00
_cell.angle_beta   90.00
_cell.angle_gamma   90.00
#
_symmetry.space_group_name_H-M   'P 1'
#
loop_
_entity.id
_entity.type
_entity.pdbx_description
1 polymer ?
#
loop_
_entity_poly.entity_id
_entity_poly.type
_entity_poly.pdbx_seq_one_letter_code
_entity_poly.pdbx_strand_id
1 'polypeptide(L)'
;MSDNTRNDATGGGIDPALWRGLTQPRLSRRQALGVAGGGLAAGIFLDAAAASGASLPNAKVGTPSWWKKQNLHHTVNFANWPLYIDTLKGKSLSLDHFTTTTKIKVNYFTVIDDNTSFYAKIRPSLAAQQYTGYDIVVMTNNNPPLGYLIELGWLIPLDHSMMTNFNKYAGPLVKNPAWDRGNKYTMAWQSGWTSVAYNSKQVKNPGDSVQLLFNKKYAGRIGMLSDPFELGSVGLLALGIEPATSTESEWSKAAKLLQKQKSDGLVAAYYDQSYIQHLKNGDVWVSQAYSGDIYQANLSNKYKDLVLMIPKEGLMMWTDNMCIPLYAQNPKDAMTLMDYYYSPVTQSVVEYYNDYICPVPGAKQQLLRPTGWNKGALSALKPEIGLPYSATANSPLVFPSGREQKLTKTYYQFKNQDEINAWTSLFLPIIQGA
;
A
#
# COMPACT_ATOMS: atom_id res chain seq x y z
N MET A 1 -49.63 28.89 19.25
CA MET A 1 -49.59 27.55 19.80
C MET A 1 -48.62 26.78 18.94
N SER A 2 -47.50 26.83 19.36
CA SER A 2 -46.26 26.08 19.54
C SER A 2 -46.43 24.60 19.22
N ASP A 3 -45.66 24.11 18.34
CA ASP A 3 -45.09 22.79 18.56
C ASP A 3 -43.63 22.73 18.17
N ASN A 4 -42.91 22.16 19.08
CA ASN A 4 -41.50 22.22 19.21
C ASN A 4 -41.00 20.78 18.92
N THR A 5 -40.43 20.51 17.76
CA THR A 5 -39.76 19.25 17.53
C THR A 5 -38.27 19.45 17.52
N ARG A 6 -37.66 19.02 18.59
CA ARG A 6 -36.22 18.84 18.74
C ARG A 6 -35.71 17.84 17.70
N ASN A 7 -34.81 18.28 16.86
CA ASN A 7 -33.92 17.38 16.12
C ASN A 7 -32.66 17.15 16.96
N ASP A 8 -32.63 16.03 17.65
CA ASP A 8 -31.38 15.47 18.20
C ASP A 8 -30.59 14.88 17.03
N ALA A 9 -29.69 15.69 16.48
CA ALA A 9 -28.65 15.22 15.59
C ALA A 9 -27.52 14.63 16.46
N THR A 10 -27.63 13.36 16.81
CA THR A 10 -26.50 12.58 17.31
C THR A 10 -25.50 12.46 16.17
N GLY A 11 -24.39 13.18 16.31
CA GLY A 11 -23.25 13.11 15.39
C GLY A 11 -22.60 11.72 15.47
N GLY A 12 -23.08 10.79 14.68
CA GLY A 12 -22.40 9.55 14.39
C GLY A 12 -21.21 9.86 13.47
N GLY A 13 -19.99 9.85 14.02
CA GLY A 13 -18.79 9.88 13.21
C GLY A 13 -18.82 8.73 12.21
N ILE A 14 -18.60 9.02 10.94
CA ILE A 14 -18.58 8.01 9.88
C ILE A 14 -17.38 7.11 10.14
N ASP A 15 -17.62 5.80 10.22
CA ASP A 15 -16.60 4.77 10.36
C ASP A 15 -15.48 4.96 9.29
N PRO A 16 -14.21 5.13 9.66
CA PRO A 16 -13.10 5.28 8.71
C PRO A 16 -12.98 4.14 7.69
N ALA A 17 -13.42 2.93 8.03
CA ALA A 17 -13.49 1.79 7.11
C ALA A 17 -14.58 1.97 6.05
N LEU A 18 -15.69 2.59 6.41
CA LEU A 18 -16.76 2.98 5.48
C LEU A 18 -16.30 4.11 4.53
N TRP A 19 -15.50 5.05 5.03
CA TRP A 19 -14.95 6.12 4.20
C TRP A 19 -14.02 5.61 3.12
N ARG A 20 -13.16 4.62 3.40
CA ARG A 20 -12.28 4.01 2.39
C ARG A 20 -13.07 3.30 1.29
N GLY A 21 -14.19 2.67 1.63
CA GLY A 21 -15.09 2.06 0.65
C GLY A 21 -15.99 3.04 -0.12
N LEU A 22 -16.23 4.24 0.44
CA LEU A 22 -17.10 5.26 -0.15
C LEU A 22 -16.38 6.29 -1.02
N THR A 23 -15.07 6.50 -0.77
CA THR A 23 -14.28 7.52 -1.48
C THR A 23 -13.50 6.98 -2.67
N GLN A 24 -13.46 5.67 -2.88
CA GLN A 24 -12.96 5.13 -4.14
C GLN A 24 -14.03 5.33 -5.23
N PRO A 25 -13.69 5.99 -6.36
CA PRO A 25 -14.62 6.14 -7.46
C PRO A 25 -15.03 4.74 -7.93
N ARG A 26 -16.34 4.44 -7.87
CA ARG A 26 -16.89 3.25 -8.51
C ARG A 26 -16.61 3.38 -10.00
N LEU A 27 -15.60 2.69 -10.49
CA LEU A 27 -15.34 2.61 -11.93
C LEU A 27 -16.62 2.08 -12.59
N SER A 28 -17.28 2.92 -13.39
CA SER A 28 -18.40 2.48 -14.21
C SER A 28 -17.88 1.42 -15.20
N ARG A 29 -18.76 0.56 -15.74
CA ARG A 29 -18.38 -0.42 -16.80
C ARG A 29 -17.61 0.24 -17.95
N ARG A 30 -17.87 1.52 -18.27
CA ARG A 30 -17.13 2.30 -19.25
C ARG A 30 -15.71 2.66 -18.79
N GLN A 31 -15.49 2.89 -17.49
CA GLN A 31 -14.18 3.19 -16.92
C GLN A 31 -13.33 1.92 -16.75
N ALA A 32 -13.94 0.77 -16.47
CA ALA A 32 -13.25 -0.53 -16.49
C ALA A 32 -12.76 -0.90 -17.90
N LEU A 33 -13.53 -0.57 -18.94
CA LEU A 33 -13.10 -0.70 -20.33
C LEU A 33 -12.00 0.31 -20.72
N GLY A 34 -11.95 1.47 -20.09
CA GLY A 34 -10.87 2.46 -20.25
C GLY A 34 -9.55 1.99 -19.61
N VAL A 35 -9.61 1.27 -18.49
CA VAL A 35 -8.41 0.68 -17.84
C VAL A 35 -7.88 -0.52 -18.64
N ALA A 36 -8.74 -1.33 -19.26
CA ALA A 36 -8.31 -2.36 -20.21
C ALA A 36 -7.62 -1.77 -21.46
N GLY A 37 -8.01 -0.54 -21.89
CA GLY A 37 -7.30 0.23 -22.93
C GLY A 37 -5.97 0.85 -22.45
N GLY A 38 -5.82 1.09 -21.14
CA GLY A 38 -4.59 1.64 -20.56
C GLY A 38 -3.41 0.67 -20.57
N GLY A 39 -3.65 -0.62 -20.44
CA GLY A 39 -2.61 -1.66 -20.53
C GLY A 39 -1.94 -1.73 -21.91
N LEU A 40 -2.71 -1.54 -22.98
CA LEU A 40 -2.17 -1.45 -24.34
C LEU A 40 -1.42 -0.12 -24.60
N ALA A 41 -1.83 0.96 -23.93
CA ALA A 41 -1.13 2.25 -24.03
C ALA A 41 0.22 2.26 -23.31
N ALA A 42 0.39 1.51 -22.19
CA ALA A 42 1.67 1.43 -21.48
C ALA A 42 2.78 0.75 -22.31
N GLY A 43 2.43 -0.29 -23.10
CA GLY A 43 3.37 -0.95 -24.00
C GLY A 43 3.92 -0.06 -25.10
N ILE A 44 3.08 0.80 -25.69
CA ILE A 44 3.48 1.76 -26.72
C ILE A 44 4.43 2.84 -26.19
N PHE A 45 4.45 3.06 -24.89
CA PHE A 45 5.15 4.17 -24.26
C PHE A 45 6.58 3.86 -23.80
N LEU A 46 6.93 2.61 -23.53
CA LEU A 46 8.33 2.21 -23.27
C LEU A 46 9.15 2.21 -24.58
N ASP A 47 8.55 1.75 -25.69
CA ASP A 47 9.19 1.79 -26.99
C ASP A 47 9.50 3.22 -27.46
N ALA A 48 8.64 4.19 -27.15
CA ALA A 48 8.90 5.58 -27.51
C ALA A 48 10.07 6.21 -26.73
N ALA A 49 10.28 5.83 -25.47
CA ALA A 49 11.41 6.29 -24.66
C ALA A 49 12.72 5.57 -25.06
N ALA A 50 12.67 4.29 -25.39
CA ALA A 50 13.80 3.53 -25.90
C ALA A 50 14.15 3.95 -27.35
N ALA A 51 13.16 4.25 -28.19
CA ALA A 51 13.36 4.69 -29.57
C ALA A 51 13.85 6.14 -29.67
N SER A 52 13.61 6.98 -28.66
CA SER A 52 14.04 8.40 -28.68
C SER A 52 15.51 8.61 -28.31
N GLY A 53 16.26 7.56 -27.96
CA GLY A 53 17.68 7.69 -27.56
C GLY A 53 17.87 8.67 -26.37
N ALA A 54 16.83 8.85 -25.54
CA ALA A 54 16.89 9.71 -24.40
C ALA A 54 17.98 9.20 -23.46
N SER A 55 19.11 9.89 -23.42
CA SER A 55 20.17 9.64 -22.45
C SER A 55 19.54 9.64 -21.06
N LEU A 56 19.87 8.61 -20.25
CA LEU A 56 19.49 8.58 -18.84
C LEU A 56 19.73 9.96 -18.20
N PRO A 57 18.74 10.52 -17.49
CA PRO A 57 18.84 11.88 -16.99
C PRO A 57 20.10 12.00 -16.13
N ASN A 58 20.88 12.97 -16.46
CA ASN A 58 22.09 13.49 -15.87
C ASN A 58 22.74 12.62 -14.76
N ALA A 59 23.73 11.82 -15.11
CA ALA A 59 24.47 10.89 -14.21
C ALA A 59 25.01 11.53 -12.90
N LYS A 60 24.86 12.83 -12.72
CA LYS A 60 25.30 13.60 -11.55
C LYS A 60 24.21 13.82 -10.50
N VAL A 61 22.92 13.66 -10.86
CA VAL A 61 21.80 13.84 -9.92
C VAL A 61 21.83 12.77 -8.84
N GLY A 62 21.61 13.16 -7.59
CA GLY A 62 21.61 12.27 -6.46
C GLY A 62 23.00 11.81 -5.97
N THR A 63 24.09 12.26 -6.60
CA THR A 63 25.43 12.04 -6.09
C THR A 63 25.69 12.87 -4.81
N PRO A 64 26.64 12.48 -3.93
CA PRO A 64 26.96 13.26 -2.74
C PRO A 64 27.32 14.73 -3.05
N SER A 65 28.02 14.96 -4.17
CA SER A 65 28.36 16.31 -4.63
C SER A 65 27.14 17.10 -5.11
N TRP A 66 26.14 16.43 -5.68
CA TRP A 66 24.88 17.05 -6.06
C TRP A 66 24.04 17.40 -4.81
N TRP A 67 23.92 16.47 -3.85
CA TRP A 67 23.19 16.71 -2.61
C TRP A 67 23.77 17.85 -1.78
N LYS A 68 25.10 17.99 -1.72
CA LYS A 68 25.77 19.12 -1.04
C LYS A 68 25.39 20.49 -1.60
N LYS A 69 24.96 20.56 -2.86
CA LYS A 69 24.52 21.81 -3.52
C LYS A 69 23.04 22.13 -3.30
N GLN A 70 22.28 21.19 -2.77
CA GLN A 70 20.85 21.41 -2.49
C GLN A 70 20.69 22.24 -1.23
N ASN A 71 19.77 23.22 -1.29
CA ASN A 71 19.41 24.07 -0.16
C ASN A 71 18.03 23.69 0.37
N LEU A 72 17.72 24.09 1.59
CA LEU A 72 16.37 24.06 2.11
C LEU A 72 15.62 25.27 1.51
N HIS A 73 14.44 24.99 0.96
CA HIS A 73 13.52 26.02 0.46
C HIS A 73 12.33 26.22 1.41
N HIS A 74 12.34 25.46 2.53
CA HIS A 74 11.34 25.49 3.59
C HIS A 74 9.92 25.20 3.11
N THR A 75 9.78 24.39 2.08
CA THR A 75 8.50 23.89 1.58
C THR A 75 8.67 22.53 0.92
N VAL A 76 7.63 21.68 0.99
CA VAL A 76 7.60 20.39 0.31
C VAL A 76 6.18 20.06 -0.13
N ASN A 77 6.03 19.59 -1.35
CA ASN A 77 4.77 19.08 -1.90
C ASN A 77 4.78 17.55 -1.79
N PHE A 78 3.89 17.00 -0.95
CA PHE A 78 3.83 15.57 -0.65
C PHE A 78 2.52 14.96 -1.17
N ALA A 79 2.59 14.13 -2.22
CA ALA A 79 1.47 13.36 -2.75
C ALA A 79 1.40 11.98 -2.10
N ASN A 80 0.24 11.66 -1.54
CA ASN A 80 0.00 10.40 -0.84
C ASN A 80 -1.43 9.90 -1.10
N TRP A 81 -1.73 8.74 -0.55
CA TRP A 81 -3.04 8.09 -0.57
C TRP A 81 -4.00 8.74 0.44
N PRO A 82 -5.32 8.68 0.21
CA PRO A 82 -6.32 9.10 1.20
C PRO A 82 -6.21 8.32 2.51
N LEU A 83 -6.53 8.96 3.63
CA LEU A 83 -6.57 8.38 4.98
C LEU A 83 -5.27 7.69 5.43
N TYR A 84 -4.15 8.14 4.95
CA TYR A 84 -2.86 7.45 5.08
C TYR A 84 -1.83 8.22 5.93
N ILE A 85 -2.31 9.20 6.70
CA ILE A 85 -1.54 9.96 7.68
C ILE A 85 -2.44 10.32 8.86
N ASP A 86 -1.86 10.43 10.05
CA ASP A 86 -2.59 10.82 11.25
C ASP A 86 -3.36 12.14 11.04
N THR A 87 -4.65 12.11 11.32
CA THR A 87 -5.53 13.26 11.11
C THR A 87 -6.46 13.45 12.30
N LEU A 88 -6.46 14.66 12.83
CA LEU A 88 -7.39 15.10 13.88
C LEU A 88 -8.07 16.40 13.41
N LYS A 89 -9.39 16.38 13.25
CA LYS A 89 -10.18 17.55 12.80
C LYS A 89 -9.62 18.21 11.54
N GLY A 90 -9.21 17.38 10.56
CA GLY A 90 -8.69 17.84 9.27
C GLY A 90 -7.23 18.32 9.26
N LYS A 91 -6.49 18.14 10.37
CA LYS A 91 -5.06 18.47 10.46
C LYS A 91 -4.24 17.25 10.83
N SER A 92 -3.06 17.13 10.27
CA SER A 92 -2.10 16.11 10.67
C SER A 92 -1.21 16.64 11.79
N LEU A 93 -1.25 15.95 12.94
CA LEU A 93 -0.45 16.33 14.11
C LEU A 93 1.05 16.13 13.86
N SER A 94 1.41 15.10 13.10
CA SER A 94 2.81 14.81 12.75
C SER A 94 3.38 15.86 11.77
N LEU A 95 2.60 16.32 10.80
CA LEU A 95 3.01 17.40 9.89
C LEU A 95 3.09 18.75 10.58
N ASP A 96 2.15 19.05 11.49
CA ASP A 96 2.18 20.27 12.29
C ASP A 96 3.44 20.30 13.19
N HIS A 97 3.78 19.17 13.82
CA HIS A 97 5.01 19.04 14.63
C HIS A 97 6.25 19.19 13.74
N PHE A 98 6.30 18.53 12.58
CA PHE A 98 7.40 18.66 11.62
C PHE A 98 7.61 20.14 11.23
N THR A 99 6.55 20.81 10.78
CA THR A 99 6.60 22.23 10.37
C THR A 99 7.06 23.13 11.52
N THR A 100 6.58 22.88 12.75
CA THR A 100 6.95 23.67 13.91
C THR A 100 8.44 23.54 14.25
N THR A 101 8.98 22.31 14.12
CA THR A 101 10.38 22.02 14.51
C THR A 101 11.39 22.35 13.43
N THR A 102 11.07 22.11 12.17
CA THR A 102 12.01 22.29 11.03
C THR A 102 11.84 23.60 10.30
N LYS A 103 10.71 24.28 10.48
CA LYS A 103 10.26 25.45 9.69
C LYS A 103 10.02 25.12 8.21
N ILE A 104 9.89 23.84 7.84
CA ILE A 104 9.53 23.39 6.52
C ILE A 104 8.01 23.21 6.45
N LYS A 105 7.34 23.97 5.61
CA LYS A 105 5.90 23.85 5.34
C LYS A 105 5.64 22.62 4.47
N VAL A 106 4.68 21.78 4.84
CA VAL A 106 4.24 20.64 4.04
C VAL A 106 2.89 20.94 3.40
N ASN A 107 2.85 20.90 2.07
CA ASN A 107 1.61 20.86 1.31
C ASN A 107 1.30 19.38 1.04
N TYR A 108 0.32 18.85 1.77
CA TYR A 108 -0.05 17.44 1.68
C TYR A 108 -1.23 17.25 0.74
N PHE A 109 -1.09 16.33 -0.24
CA PHE A 109 -2.08 16.08 -1.27
C PHE A 109 -2.52 14.62 -1.25
N THR A 110 -3.80 14.37 -1.04
CA THR A 110 -4.42 13.06 -1.16
C THR A 110 -4.93 12.87 -2.60
N VAL A 111 -4.02 12.53 -3.50
CA VAL A 111 -4.26 12.53 -4.96
C VAL A 111 -3.87 11.22 -5.64
N ILE A 112 -3.51 10.23 -4.86
CA ILE A 112 -3.16 8.89 -5.33
C ILE A 112 -4.30 7.95 -4.96
N ASP A 113 -5.09 7.55 -5.95
CA ASP A 113 -6.18 6.59 -5.78
C ASP A 113 -5.84 5.23 -6.42
N ASP A 114 -4.90 5.24 -7.38
CA ASP A 114 -4.39 4.09 -8.11
C ASP A 114 -2.99 4.38 -8.65
N ASN A 115 -2.06 3.42 -8.52
CA ASN A 115 -0.66 3.59 -8.96
C ASN A 115 -0.55 3.88 -10.45
N THR A 116 -1.30 3.16 -11.28
CA THR A 116 -1.21 3.29 -12.75
C THR A 116 -1.76 4.62 -13.22
N SER A 117 -2.91 5.03 -12.71
CA SER A 117 -3.54 6.32 -13.02
C SER A 117 -2.69 7.49 -12.55
N PHE A 118 -2.10 7.40 -11.35
CA PHE A 118 -1.22 8.44 -10.84
C PHE A 118 0.10 8.51 -11.64
N TYR A 119 0.69 7.37 -11.98
CA TYR A 119 1.85 7.33 -12.87
C TYR A 119 1.55 7.97 -14.23
N ALA A 120 0.42 7.64 -14.84
CA ALA A 120 0.00 8.24 -16.10
C ALA A 120 -0.14 9.77 -16.00
N LYS A 121 -0.57 10.29 -14.85
CA LYS A 121 -0.69 11.73 -14.56
C LYS A 121 0.67 12.43 -14.49
N ILE A 122 1.67 11.85 -13.80
CA ILE A 122 2.98 12.51 -13.60
C ILE A 122 3.97 12.24 -14.74
N ARG A 123 3.78 11.14 -15.48
CA ARG A 123 4.66 10.69 -16.55
C ARG A 123 4.96 11.75 -17.63
N PRO A 124 3.98 12.52 -18.17
CA PRO A 124 4.24 13.54 -19.19
C PRO A 124 5.24 14.60 -18.73
N SER A 125 5.14 15.05 -17.46
CA SER A 125 6.07 16.01 -16.88
C SER A 125 7.49 15.44 -16.79
N LEU A 126 7.63 14.21 -16.29
CA LEU A 126 8.93 13.52 -16.19
C LEU A 126 9.58 13.33 -17.56
N ALA A 127 8.81 12.90 -18.56
CA ALA A 127 9.27 12.74 -19.94
C ALA A 127 9.68 14.08 -20.58
N ALA A 128 8.98 15.16 -20.24
CA ALA A 128 9.32 16.53 -20.68
C ALA A 128 10.43 17.18 -19.85
N GLN A 129 11.05 16.45 -18.91
CA GLN A 129 12.07 16.96 -17.99
C GLN A 129 11.59 18.14 -17.12
N GLN A 130 10.35 18.06 -16.67
CA GLN A 130 9.69 19.08 -15.88
C GLN A 130 9.28 18.58 -14.50
N TYR A 131 9.10 19.51 -13.59
CA TYR A 131 8.55 19.26 -12.27
C TYR A 131 7.13 18.68 -12.33
N THR A 132 6.89 17.62 -11.59
CA THR A 132 5.59 16.92 -11.56
C THR A 132 4.51 17.65 -10.73
N GLY A 133 4.90 18.67 -9.98
CA GLY A 133 4.09 19.32 -8.94
C GLY A 133 4.33 18.73 -7.54
N TYR A 134 5.09 17.65 -7.44
CA TYR A 134 5.33 16.95 -6.17
C TYR A 134 6.81 16.71 -5.93
N ASP A 135 7.24 16.88 -4.68
CA ASP A 135 8.61 16.62 -4.23
C ASP A 135 8.72 15.21 -3.62
N ILE A 136 7.62 14.69 -3.06
CA ILE A 136 7.49 13.30 -2.60
C ILE A 136 6.23 12.70 -3.22
N VAL A 137 6.34 11.48 -3.71
CA VAL A 137 5.22 10.63 -4.15
C VAL A 137 5.30 9.27 -3.46
N VAL A 138 4.14 8.65 -3.20
CA VAL A 138 4.06 7.32 -2.56
C VAL A 138 3.58 6.29 -3.56
N MET A 139 4.44 5.32 -3.90
CA MET A 139 4.18 4.30 -4.93
C MET A 139 4.35 2.89 -4.37
N THR A 140 3.46 1.98 -4.74
CA THR A 140 3.49 0.59 -4.27
C THR A 140 4.40 -0.28 -5.13
N ASN A 141 5.10 -1.23 -4.50
CA ASN A 141 6.07 -2.10 -5.15
C ASN A 141 5.48 -3.34 -5.84
N ASN A 142 4.22 -3.67 -5.61
CA ASN A 142 3.55 -4.83 -6.21
C ASN A 142 2.99 -4.56 -7.61
N ASN A 143 3.08 -3.33 -8.08
CA ASN A 143 2.59 -2.85 -9.38
C ASN A 143 3.73 -2.27 -10.22
N PRO A 144 3.66 -2.35 -11.55
CA PRO A 144 4.71 -1.90 -12.46
C PRO A 144 5.17 -0.44 -12.33
N PRO A 145 4.32 0.55 -11.99
CA PRO A 145 4.69 1.98 -11.99
C PRO A 145 5.94 2.34 -11.18
N LEU A 146 6.15 1.75 -10.00
CA LEU A 146 7.38 2.02 -9.24
C LEU A 146 8.61 1.49 -9.98
N GLY A 147 8.51 0.29 -10.56
CA GLY A 147 9.57 -0.30 -11.39
C GLY A 147 9.93 0.60 -12.56
N TYR A 148 8.94 1.15 -13.27
CA TYR A 148 9.16 2.08 -14.37
C TYR A 148 9.88 3.36 -13.93
N LEU A 149 9.47 3.94 -12.80
CA LEU A 149 10.14 5.14 -12.28
C LEU A 149 11.62 4.89 -11.97
N ILE A 150 11.94 3.71 -11.44
CA ILE A 150 13.32 3.31 -11.13
C ILE A 150 14.10 3.04 -12.43
N GLU A 151 13.56 2.23 -13.34
CA GLU A 151 14.21 1.78 -14.57
C GLU A 151 14.51 2.95 -15.52
N LEU A 152 13.55 3.87 -15.67
CA LEU A 152 13.70 5.07 -16.50
C LEU A 152 14.59 6.15 -15.86
N GLY A 153 15.08 5.91 -14.62
CA GLY A 153 15.88 6.89 -13.89
C GLY A 153 15.11 8.17 -13.54
N TRP A 154 13.81 8.05 -13.31
CA TRP A 154 12.92 9.18 -13.01
C TRP A 154 12.74 9.44 -11.51
N LEU A 155 13.61 8.83 -10.70
CA LEU A 155 13.71 9.10 -9.26
C LEU A 155 15.11 9.63 -8.92
N ILE A 156 15.17 10.53 -7.94
CA ILE A 156 16.44 11.01 -7.39
C ILE A 156 16.99 9.96 -6.43
N PRO A 157 18.25 9.48 -6.63
CA PRO A 157 18.91 8.62 -5.66
C PRO A 157 19.03 9.32 -4.29
N LEU A 158 18.64 8.62 -3.23
CA LEU A 158 18.64 9.13 -1.86
C LEU A 158 20.07 9.23 -1.30
N ASP A 159 20.33 10.23 -0.47
CA ASP A 159 21.59 10.37 0.26
C ASP A 159 21.50 9.73 1.64
N HIS A 160 22.10 8.54 1.78
CA HIS A 160 22.10 7.80 3.04
C HIS A 160 22.75 8.56 4.21
N SER A 161 23.62 9.55 3.94
CA SER A 161 24.18 10.40 5.00
C SER A 161 23.14 11.32 5.64
N MET A 162 22.05 11.61 4.94
CA MET A 162 20.90 12.38 5.43
C MET A 162 19.82 11.50 6.07
N MET A 163 19.90 10.18 5.93
CA MET A 163 18.88 9.21 6.40
C MET A 163 19.20 8.70 7.82
N THR A 164 19.43 9.61 8.77
CA THR A 164 19.89 9.26 10.13
C THR A 164 18.90 8.37 10.88
N ASN A 165 17.63 8.74 10.87
CA ASN A 165 16.58 7.95 11.52
C ASN A 165 16.33 6.64 10.79
N PHE A 166 16.24 6.67 9.46
CA PHE A 166 16.09 5.47 8.65
C PHE A 166 17.21 4.46 8.93
N ASN A 167 18.47 4.89 8.85
CA ASN A 167 19.63 4.02 9.08
C ASN A 167 19.58 3.35 10.45
N LYS A 168 19.13 4.08 11.47
CA LYS A 168 19.07 3.62 12.86
C LYS A 168 17.84 2.79 13.17
N TYR A 169 16.67 3.16 12.68
CA TYR A 169 15.39 2.66 13.20
C TYR A 169 14.55 1.88 12.19
N ALA A 170 14.87 1.92 10.90
CA ALA A 170 14.13 1.14 9.91
C ALA A 170 14.18 -0.35 10.22
N GLY A 171 13.04 -1.01 10.11
CA GLY A 171 12.89 -2.44 10.35
C GLY A 171 13.47 -3.33 9.24
N PRO A 172 13.70 -4.61 9.52
CA PRO A 172 14.32 -5.53 8.55
C PRO A 172 13.46 -5.75 7.29
N LEU A 173 12.14 -5.63 7.38
CA LEU A 173 11.23 -5.83 6.24
C LEU A 173 11.34 -4.74 5.17
N VAL A 174 11.86 -3.55 5.53
CA VAL A 174 11.93 -2.39 4.63
C VAL A 174 13.35 -1.98 4.26
N LYS A 175 14.36 -2.61 4.86
CA LYS A 175 15.77 -2.41 4.52
C LYS A 175 16.19 -3.34 3.38
N ASN A 176 16.89 -2.78 2.39
CA ASN A 176 17.43 -3.50 1.24
C ASN A 176 16.38 -4.36 0.50
N PRO A 177 15.22 -3.80 0.13
CA PRO A 177 14.14 -4.56 -0.47
C PRO A 177 14.50 -5.05 -1.88
N ALA A 178 13.78 -6.05 -2.38
CA ALA A 178 14.05 -6.67 -3.68
C ALA A 178 13.90 -5.68 -4.85
N TRP A 179 12.91 -4.78 -4.76
CA TRP A 179 12.60 -3.78 -5.80
C TRP A 179 13.55 -2.57 -5.82
N ASP A 180 14.31 -2.36 -4.74
CA ASP A 180 15.24 -1.23 -4.64
C ASP A 180 16.42 -1.58 -3.72
N ARG A 181 17.39 -2.29 -4.28
CA ARG A 181 18.58 -2.75 -3.54
C ARG A 181 19.32 -1.59 -2.91
N GLY A 182 19.55 -1.72 -1.60
CA GLY A 182 20.23 -0.69 -0.80
C GLY A 182 19.36 0.52 -0.49
N ASN A 183 18.03 0.51 -0.76
CA ASN A 183 17.15 1.67 -0.60
C ASN A 183 17.70 2.90 -1.34
N LYS A 184 18.09 2.70 -2.60
CA LYS A 184 18.71 3.75 -3.41
C LYS A 184 17.73 4.87 -3.74
N TYR A 185 16.45 4.54 -3.93
CA TYR A 185 15.42 5.47 -4.38
C TYR A 185 14.22 5.57 -3.44
N THR A 186 14.06 4.60 -2.53
CA THR A 186 12.81 4.43 -1.79
C THR A 186 13.02 4.33 -0.28
N MET A 187 12.10 4.95 0.46
CA MET A 187 11.89 4.71 1.89
C MET A 187 10.43 4.29 2.09
N ALA A 188 10.20 3.13 2.70
CA ALA A 188 8.84 2.65 2.94
C ALA A 188 8.04 3.67 3.76
N TRP A 189 6.81 3.94 3.33
CA TRP A 189 5.82 4.69 4.10
C TRP A 189 5.05 3.77 5.02
N GLN A 190 4.39 2.77 4.45
CA GLN A 190 3.65 1.72 5.14
C GLN A 190 3.74 0.43 4.34
N SER A 191 3.48 -0.70 4.98
CA SER A 191 3.37 -1.99 4.29
C SER A 191 2.11 -2.72 4.75
N GLY A 192 1.67 -3.68 3.97
CA GLY A 192 0.58 -4.57 4.36
C GLY A 192 0.76 -5.94 3.75
N TRP A 193 -0.04 -6.89 4.22
CA TRP A 193 -0.09 -8.21 3.63
C TRP A 193 -1.37 -8.41 2.83
N THR A 194 -1.23 -9.08 1.71
CA THR A 194 -2.33 -9.78 1.06
C THR A 194 -2.30 -11.22 1.51
N SER A 195 -3.45 -11.70 1.97
CA SER A 195 -3.61 -13.04 2.49
C SER A 195 -5.05 -13.54 2.30
N VAL A 196 -5.43 -14.55 3.07
CA VAL A 196 -6.79 -15.10 3.13
C VAL A 196 -7.50 -14.59 4.37
N ALA A 197 -8.68 -14.02 4.21
CA ALA A 197 -9.56 -13.71 5.32
C ALA A 197 -10.82 -14.59 5.29
N TYR A 198 -11.41 -14.81 6.46
CA TYR A 198 -12.67 -15.54 6.57
C TYR A 198 -13.54 -14.99 7.69
N ASN A 199 -14.86 -15.25 7.55
CA ASN A 199 -15.82 -14.96 8.59
C ASN A 199 -15.92 -16.19 9.52
N SER A 200 -15.48 -16.05 10.78
CA SER A 200 -15.40 -17.14 11.75
C SER A 200 -16.78 -17.65 12.22
N LYS A 201 -17.85 -16.94 11.94
CA LYS A 201 -19.21 -17.45 12.13
C LYS A 201 -19.55 -18.54 11.13
N GLN A 202 -19.08 -18.42 9.89
CA GLN A 202 -19.39 -19.32 8.78
C GLN A 202 -18.33 -20.40 8.60
N VAL A 203 -17.06 -20.08 8.82
CA VAL A 203 -15.94 -20.98 8.59
C VAL A 203 -15.40 -21.47 9.92
N LYS A 204 -15.56 -22.77 10.17
CA LYS A 204 -15.02 -23.47 11.34
C LYS A 204 -13.85 -24.35 10.92
N ASN A 205 -12.77 -24.32 11.71
CA ASN A 205 -11.55 -25.11 11.46
C ASN A 205 -10.96 -24.84 10.05
N PRO A 206 -10.58 -23.59 9.72
CA PRO A 206 -10.13 -23.21 8.38
C PRO A 206 -8.78 -23.84 7.99
N GLY A 207 -8.02 -24.36 8.96
CA GLY A 207 -6.62 -24.71 8.78
C GLY A 207 -5.72 -23.46 8.71
N ASP A 208 -4.53 -23.62 8.10
CA ASP A 208 -3.52 -22.59 7.97
C ASP A 208 -2.91 -22.54 6.55
N SER A 209 -3.73 -22.71 5.53
CA SER A 209 -3.27 -22.80 4.14
C SER A 209 -4.10 -21.93 3.21
N VAL A 210 -3.44 -21.34 2.20
CA VAL A 210 -4.11 -20.63 1.09
C VAL A 210 -5.07 -21.54 0.32
N GLN A 211 -4.95 -22.87 0.48
CA GLN A 211 -5.89 -23.84 -0.08
C GLN A 211 -7.33 -23.65 0.40
N LEU A 212 -7.55 -22.87 1.44
CA LEU A 212 -8.90 -22.49 1.88
C LEU A 212 -9.67 -21.79 0.75
N LEU A 213 -9.00 -21.02 -0.11
CA LEU A 213 -9.57 -20.37 -1.31
C LEU A 213 -10.00 -21.37 -2.40
N PHE A 214 -9.56 -22.63 -2.32
CA PHE A 214 -9.85 -23.69 -3.29
C PHE A 214 -10.75 -24.80 -2.70
N ASN A 215 -11.28 -24.57 -1.50
CA ASN A 215 -12.07 -25.59 -0.80
C ASN A 215 -13.51 -25.63 -1.34
N LYS A 216 -13.86 -26.75 -1.98
CA LYS A 216 -15.19 -26.99 -2.57
C LYS A 216 -16.36 -26.86 -1.57
N LYS A 217 -16.09 -27.02 -0.26
CA LYS A 217 -17.10 -26.80 0.78
C LYS A 217 -17.67 -25.38 0.75
N TYR A 218 -16.91 -24.43 0.25
CA TYR A 218 -17.27 -23.00 0.18
C TYR A 218 -17.56 -22.53 -1.24
N ALA A 219 -17.95 -23.45 -2.14
CA ALA A 219 -18.30 -23.10 -3.53
C ALA A 219 -19.35 -21.98 -3.58
N GLY A 220 -19.12 -20.98 -4.44
CA GLY A 220 -19.95 -19.78 -4.56
C GLY A 220 -19.90 -18.84 -3.35
N ARG A 221 -18.97 -19.06 -2.41
CA ARG A 221 -18.77 -18.23 -1.19
C ARG A 221 -17.33 -17.74 -1.03
N ILE A 222 -16.53 -17.80 -2.09
CA ILE A 222 -15.15 -17.39 -2.10
C ILE A 222 -15.03 -16.08 -2.90
N GLY A 223 -14.48 -15.05 -2.27
CA GLY A 223 -14.10 -13.79 -2.92
C GLY A 223 -12.63 -13.82 -3.33
N MET A 224 -12.31 -13.28 -4.51
CA MET A 224 -10.94 -13.06 -4.96
C MET A 224 -10.73 -11.56 -5.22
N LEU A 225 -9.48 -11.09 -5.17
CA LEU A 225 -9.18 -9.71 -5.57
C LEU A 225 -9.20 -9.55 -7.09
N SER A 226 -9.68 -8.39 -7.54
CA SER A 226 -9.76 -8.03 -8.97
C SER A 226 -8.45 -7.43 -9.51
N ASP A 227 -7.33 -7.71 -8.87
CA ASP A 227 -6.00 -7.29 -9.27
C ASP A 227 -5.22 -8.50 -9.83
N PRO A 228 -4.72 -8.46 -11.08
CA PRO A 228 -4.03 -9.57 -11.70
C PRO A 228 -2.71 -9.92 -11.01
N PHE A 229 -2.03 -8.97 -10.37
CA PHE A 229 -0.77 -9.22 -9.67
C PHE A 229 -1.02 -9.94 -8.34
N GLU A 230 -2.07 -9.55 -7.63
CA GLU A 230 -2.53 -10.22 -6.41
C GLU A 230 -3.07 -11.63 -6.71
N LEU A 231 -3.86 -11.75 -7.78
CA LEU A 231 -4.45 -13.01 -8.18
C LEU A 231 -3.37 -14.04 -8.59
N GLY A 232 -2.42 -13.63 -9.42
CA GLY A 232 -1.34 -14.51 -9.85
C GLY A 232 -0.45 -14.94 -8.70
N SER A 233 -0.13 -14.03 -7.78
CA SER A 233 0.71 -14.33 -6.62
C SER A 233 0.08 -15.36 -5.68
N VAL A 234 -1.22 -15.26 -5.39
CA VAL A 234 -1.91 -16.28 -4.56
C VAL A 234 -2.02 -17.63 -5.29
N GLY A 235 -2.16 -17.62 -6.62
CA GLY A 235 -2.14 -18.83 -7.43
C GLY A 235 -0.79 -19.57 -7.34
N LEU A 236 0.32 -18.82 -7.35
CA LEU A 236 1.66 -19.39 -7.15
C LEU A 236 1.84 -19.95 -5.73
N LEU A 237 1.43 -19.21 -4.70
CA LEU A 237 1.47 -19.70 -3.32
C LEU A 237 0.66 -20.99 -3.16
N ALA A 238 -0.51 -21.08 -3.78
CA ALA A 238 -1.34 -22.28 -3.74
C ALA A 238 -0.69 -23.51 -4.38
N LEU A 239 0.26 -23.30 -5.28
CA LEU A 239 1.09 -24.37 -5.87
C LEU A 239 2.38 -24.64 -5.10
N GLY A 240 2.64 -23.90 -4.00
CA GLY A 240 3.90 -23.98 -3.25
C GLY A 240 5.09 -23.35 -3.98
N ILE A 241 4.83 -22.46 -4.93
CA ILE A 241 5.86 -21.78 -5.74
C ILE A 241 6.16 -20.44 -5.10
N GLU A 242 7.47 -20.10 -4.98
CA GLU A 242 7.93 -18.81 -4.50
C GLU A 242 7.67 -17.70 -5.55
N PRO A 243 6.77 -16.73 -5.28
CA PRO A 243 6.40 -15.74 -6.30
C PRO A 243 7.56 -14.92 -6.83
N ALA A 244 8.48 -14.48 -5.96
CA ALA A 244 9.58 -13.59 -6.33
C ALA A 244 10.56 -14.19 -7.35
N THR A 245 10.66 -15.51 -7.44
CA THR A 245 11.60 -16.23 -8.32
C THR A 245 10.90 -17.11 -9.34
N SER A 246 9.57 -16.96 -9.48
CA SER A 246 8.75 -17.76 -10.38
C SER A 246 9.06 -17.50 -11.85
N THR A 247 8.74 -18.48 -12.69
CA THR A 247 8.94 -18.46 -14.14
C THR A 247 7.61 -18.34 -14.89
N GLU A 248 7.63 -17.92 -16.15
CA GLU A 248 6.42 -17.86 -17.00
C GLU A 248 5.68 -19.21 -17.12
N SER A 249 6.44 -20.33 -17.13
CA SER A 249 5.84 -21.67 -17.09
C SER A 249 5.06 -21.91 -15.80
N GLU A 250 5.55 -21.40 -14.68
CA GLU A 250 4.88 -21.50 -13.37
C GLU A 250 3.69 -20.54 -13.30
N TRP A 251 3.77 -19.35 -13.90
CA TRP A 251 2.62 -18.43 -14.03
C TRP A 251 1.48 -19.11 -14.80
N SER A 252 1.81 -19.80 -15.89
CA SER A 252 0.83 -20.56 -16.67
C SER A 252 0.16 -21.68 -15.87
N LYS A 253 0.90 -22.34 -14.95
CA LYS A 253 0.33 -23.34 -14.03
C LYS A 253 -0.62 -22.68 -13.01
N ALA A 254 -0.22 -21.53 -12.44
CA ALA A 254 -1.04 -20.78 -11.50
C ALA A 254 -2.33 -20.28 -12.18
N ALA A 255 -2.24 -19.76 -13.40
CA ALA A 255 -3.40 -19.34 -14.18
C ALA A 255 -4.38 -20.49 -14.45
N LYS A 256 -3.88 -21.69 -14.83
CA LYS A 256 -4.72 -22.90 -15.01
C LYS A 256 -5.42 -23.30 -13.71
N LEU A 257 -4.74 -23.23 -12.57
CA LEU A 257 -5.33 -23.51 -11.25
C LEU A 257 -6.47 -22.55 -10.94
N LEU A 258 -6.26 -21.24 -11.14
CA LEU A 258 -7.26 -20.19 -10.87
C LEU A 258 -8.43 -20.27 -11.87
N GLN A 259 -8.15 -20.58 -13.13
CA GLN A 259 -9.18 -20.82 -14.14
C GLN A 259 -10.07 -22.01 -13.77
N LYS A 260 -9.44 -23.10 -13.27
CA LYS A 260 -10.18 -24.24 -12.74
C LYS A 260 -11.00 -23.88 -11.50
N GLN A 261 -10.47 -23.10 -10.57
CA GLN A 261 -11.20 -22.57 -9.40
C GLN A 261 -12.49 -21.86 -9.85
N LYS A 262 -12.39 -20.99 -10.87
CA LYS A 262 -13.53 -20.28 -11.46
C LYS A 262 -14.53 -21.22 -12.13
N SER A 263 -14.05 -22.11 -13.01
CA SER A 263 -14.91 -23.06 -13.76
C SER A 263 -15.59 -24.08 -12.86
N ASP A 264 -14.99 -24.45 -11.73
CA ASP A 264 -15.60 -25.30 -10.68
C ASP A 264 -16.67 -24.54 -9.87
N GLY A 265 -16.95 -23.26 -10.15
CA GLY A 265 -17.95 -22.45 -9.46
C GLY A 265 -17.57 -22.09 -8.03
N LEU A 266 -16.29 -22.10 -7.68
CA LEU A 266 -15.85 -21.81 -6.31
C LEU A 266 -15.93 -20.31 -6.02
N VAL A 267 -15.58 -19.47 -6.98
CA VAL A 267 -15.50 -18.01 -6.85
C VAL A 267 -16.88 -17.37 -6.99
N ALA A 268 -17.30 -16.61 -5.98
CA ALA A 268 -18.52 -15.80 -6.03
C ALA A 268 -18.34 -14.59 -6.96
N ALA A 269 -17.25 -13.86 -6.77
CA ALA A 269 -16.85 -12.73 -7.62
C ALA A 269 -15.40 -12.32 -7.36
N TYR A 270 -14.89 -11.46 -8.26
CA TYR A 270 -13.63 -10.73 -8.10
C TYR A 270 -13.96 -9.32 -7.62
N TYR A 271 -13.38 -8.93 -6.50
CA TYR A 271 -13.71 -7.69 -5.81
C TYR A 271 -12.52 -6.73 -5.81
N ASP A 272 -12.81 -5.45 -5.81
CA ASP A 272 -11.94 -4.42 -5.23
C ASP A 272 -12.00 -4.53 -3.69
N GLN A 273 -11.89 -3.43 -2.95
CA GLN A 273 -12.05 -3.45 -1.49
C GLN A 273 -13.49 -3.76 -1.00
N SER A 274 -14.46 -3.87 -1.91
CA SER A 274 -15.86 -4.20 -1.55
C SER A 274 -16.01 -5.60 -0.94
N TYR A 275 -15.02 -6.49 -1.11
CA TYR A 275 -15.02 -7.82 -0.45
C TYR A 275 -15.25 -7.73 1.06
N ILE A 276 -14.82 -6.64 1.71
CA ILE A 276 -14.98 -6.43 3.15
C ILE A 276 -16.46 -6.46 3.52
N GLN A 277 -17.28 -5.74 2.76
CA GLN A 277 -18.73 -5.68 3.01
C GLN A 277 -19.39 -7.04 2.77
N HIS A 278 -18.97 -7.76 1.73
CA HIS A 278 -19.49 -9.09 1.43
C HIS A 278 -19.09 -10.13 2.51
N LEU A 279 -17.88 -10.05 3.06
CA LEU A 279 -17.48 -10.86 4.22
C LEU A 279 -18.33 -10.53 5.47
N LYS A 280 -18.60 -9.25 5.72
CA LYS A 280 -19.40 -8.80 6.86
C LYS A 280 -20.83 -9.29 6.76
N ASN A 281 -21.43 -9.20 5.59
CA ASN A 281 -22.82 -9.61 5.34
C ASN A 281 -22.97 -11.13 5.27
N GLY A 282 -21.88 -11.89 5.08
CA GLY A 282 -21.93 -13.34 4.87
C GLY A 282 -22.27 -13.76 3.45
N ASP A 283 -22.18 -12.85 2.48
CA ASP A 283 -22.34 -13.13 1.04
C ASP A 283 -21.15 -13.99 0.57
N VAL A 284 -19.95 -13.64 1.00
CA VAL A 284 -18.73 -14.47 0.94
C VAL A 284 -18.32 -14.89 2.34
N TRP A 285 -17.72 -16.07 2.45
CA TRP A 285 -17.28 -16.64 3.73
C TRP A 285 -15.77 -16.65 3.85
N VAL A 286 -15.09 -16.75 2.72
CA VAL A 286 -13.64 -16.73 2.57
C VAL A 286 -13.29 -15.72 1.48
N SER A 287 -12.24 -14.93 1.63
CA SER A 287 -11.78 -14.01 0.59
C SER A 287 -10.27 -13.83 0.63
N GLN A 288 -9.66 -13.62 -0.53
CA GLN A 288 -8.38 -12.92 -0.60
C GLN A 288 -8.59 -11.50 -0.06
N ALA A 289 -7.68 -10.99 0.77
CA ALA A 289 -7.91 -9.78 1.53
C ALA A 289 -6.62 -9.06 1.93
N TYR A 290 -6.68 -7.75 2.10
CA TYR A 290 -5.62 -6.94 2.67
C TYR A 290 -5.68 -6.92 4.20
N SER A 291 -4.51 -7.00 4.85
CA SER A 291 -4.40 -7.11 6.31
C SER A 291 -4.98 -5.90 7.05
N GLY A 292 -4.71 -4.69 6.57
CA GLY A 292 -5.21 -3.45 7.16
C GLY A 292 -6.73 -3.36 7.14
N ASP A 293 -7.36 -3.80 6.06
CA ASP A 293 -8.82 -3.78 5.91
C ASP A 293 -9.52 -4.69 6.94
N ILE A 294 -8.97 -5.89 7.14
CA ILE A 294 -9.52 -6.83 8.13
C ILE A 294 -9.30 -6.32 9.55
N TYR A 295 -8.11 -5.75 9.81
CA TYR A 295 -7.83 -5.15 11.11
C TYR A 295 -8.82 -4.03 11.43
N GLN A 296 -9.00 -3.08 10.53
CA GLN A 296 -9.92 -1.95 10.71
C GLN A 296 -11.39 -2.38 10.78
N ALA A 297 -11.80 -3.36 9.97
CA ALA A 297 -13.15 -3.90 10.05
C ALA A 297 -13.47 -4.46 11.44
N ASN A 298 -12.50 -5.08 12.11
CA ASN A 298 -12.63 -5.63 13.45
C ASN A 298 -12.57 -4.57 14.56
N LEU A 299 -11.95 -3.40 14.32
CA LEU A 299 -11.92 -2.29 15.28
C LEU A 299 -13.30 -1.76 15.60
N SER A 300 -14.16 -1.69 14.62
CA SER A 300 -15.55 -1.27 14.80
C SER A 300 -16.36 -2.33 15.52
N ASN A 301 -16.16 -2.69 16.71
CA ASN A 301 -16.90 -3.64 17.59
C ASN A 301 -18.04 -4.49 16.98
N LYS A 302 -18.46 -4.17 15.75
CA LYS A 302 -19.54 -4.83 15.00
C LYS A 302 -19.06 -6.06 14.22
N TYR A 303 -17.75 -6.22 13.97
CA TYR A 303 -17.22 -7.23 13.03
C TYR A 303 -16.04 -8.04 13.60
N LYS A 304 -16.08 -8.40 14.87
CA LYS A 304 -15.05 -9.21 15.54
C LYS A 304 -14.83 -10.61 14.93
N ASP A 305 -15.65 -10.95 13.97
CA ASP A 305 -15.69 -12.30 13.39
C ASP A 305 -14.85 -12.43 12.11
N LEU A 306 -14.26 -11.35 11.61
CA LEU A 306 -13.35 -11.42 10.48
C LEU A 306 -11.95 -11.77 10.96
N VAL A 307 -11.38 -12.80 10.39
CA VAL A 307 -10.03 -13.28 10.74
C VAL A 307 -9.16 -13.25 9.51
N LEU A 308 -8.00 -12.57 9.59
CA LEU A 308 -6.94 -12.73 8.61
C LEU A 308 -6.13 -13.97 8.98
N MET A 309 -6.03 -14.90 8.05
CA MET A 309 -5.20 -16.10 8.19
C MET A 309 -3.73 -15.74 7.96
N ILE A 310 -2.84 -16.43 8.65
CA ILE A 310 -1.40 -16.46 8.38
C ILE A 310 -1.08 -17.83 7.77
N PRO A 311 -1.12 -17.98 6.44
CA PRO A 311 -0.93 -19.24 5.77
C PRO A 311 0.52 -19.74 5.89
N LYS A 312 0.68 -21.05 5.94
CA LYS A 312 2.01 -21.67 5.96
C LYS A 312 2.79 -21.46 4.65
N GLU A 313 2.10 -21.25 3.54
CA GLU A 313 2.71 -20.96 2.23
C GLU A 313 3.29 -19.54 2.16
N GLY A 314 2.76 -18.61 2.94
CA GLY A 314 3.28 -17.25 3.06
C GLY A 314 2.24 -16.15 2.95
N LEU A 315 2.72 -14.94 3.19
CA LEU A 315 1.99 -13.67 3.17
C LEU A 315 2.62 -12.78 2.10
N MET A 316 1.88 -12.37 1.08
CA MET A 316 2.39 -11.44 0.09
C MET A 316 2.48 -10.04 0.70
N MET A 317 3.68 -9.46 0.77
CA MET A 317 3.89 -8.14 1.35
C MET A 317 4.03 -7.08 0.25
N TRP A 318 3.07 -6.19 0.19
CA TRP A 318 3.21 -4.94 -0.55
C TRP A 318 3.72 -3.83 0.37
N THR A 319 4.40 -2.87 -0.23
CA THR A 319 4.98 -1.72 0.47
C THR A 319 4.73 -0.47 -0.36
N ASP A 320 4.17 0.52 0.28
CA ASP A 320 4.05 1.86 -0.24
C ASP A 320 5.31 2.64 0.07
N ASN A 321 5.93 3.19 -0.95
CA ASN A 321 7.27 3.75 -0.89
C ASN A 321 7.27 5.24 -1.17
N MET A 322 7.79 6.03 -0.25
CA MET A 322 8.13 7.43 -0.51
C MET A 322 9.31 7.48 -1.47
N CYS A 323 9.14 8.25 -2.54
CA CYS A 323 10.16 8.49 -3.57
C CYS A 323 10.24 9.97 -3.88
N ILE A 324 11.39 10.45 -4.30
CA ILE A 324 11.60 11.82 -4.79
C ILE A 324 11.64 11.78 -6.31
N PRO A 325 10.63 12.30 -7.02
CA PRO A 325 10.64 12.34 -8.48
C PRO A 325 11.82 13.17 -9.01
N LEU A 326 12.36 12.76 -10.15
CA LEU A 326 13.35 13.57 -10.85
C LEU A 326 12.74 14.96 -11.16
N TYR A 327 13.53 16.00 -11.10
CA TYR A 327 13.09 17.41 -11.23
C TYR A 327 12.25 17.94 -10.04
N ALA A 328 12.17 17.23 -8.91
CA ALA A 328 11.64 17.80 -7.68
C ALA A 328 12.34 19.11 -7.33
N GLN A 329 11.56 20.14 -6.95
CA GLN A 329 12.10 21.46 -6.67
C GLN A 329 12.70 21.59 -5.27
N ASN A 330 12.25 20.74 -4.33
CA ASN A 330 12.62 20.80 -2.91
C ASN A 330 13.18 19.46 -2.41
N PRO A 331 14.19 18.87 -3.08
CA PRO A 331 14.62 17.50 -2.76
C PRO A 331 15.22 17.37 -1.36
N LYS A 332 15.88 18.41 -0.84
CA LYS A 332 16.45 18.39 0.50
C LYS A 332 15.40 18.48 1.60
N ASP A 333 14.36 19.30 1.39
CA ASP A 333 13.20 19.36 2.28
C ASP A 333 12.45 18.03 2.26
N ALA A 334 12.32 17.40 1.09
CA ALA A 334 11.73 16.07 0.91
C ALA A 334 12.49 15.01 1.71
N MET A 335 13.83 14.93 1.56
CA MET A 335 14.67 14.01 2.35
C MET A 335 14.51 14.21 3.87
N THR A 336 14.45 15.47 4.30
CA THR A 336 14.27 15.83 5.72
C THR A 336 12.93 15.32 6.25
N LEU A 337 11.85 15.45 5.47
CA LEU A 337 10.53 14.96 5.83
C LEU A 337 10.48 13.42 5.83
N MET A 338 11.06 12.78 4.82
CA MET A 338 11.10 11.31 4.73
C MET A 338 11.83 10.72 5.95
N ASP A 339 13.00 11.24 6.31
CA ASP A 339 13.76 10.76 7.47
C ASP A 339 13.07 11.05 8.82
N TYR A 340 12.35 12.17 8.92
CA TYR A 340 11.56 12.51 10.12
C TYR A 340 10.53 11.44 10.47
N TYR A 341 9.89 10.83 9.48
CA TYR A 341 8.93 9.74 9.69
C TYR A 341 9.56 8.44 10.18
N TYR A 342 10.89 8.30 10.11
CA TYR A 342 11.58 7.15 10.70
C TYR A 342 11.96 7.34 12.17
N SER A 343 11.63 8.46 12.80
CA SER A 343 11.65 8.58 14.27
C SER A 343 10.61 7.66 14.90
N PRO A 344 10.97 6.79 15.85
CA PRO A 344 9.98 5.95 16.55
C PRO A 344 8.87 6.75 17.25
N VAL A 345 9.18 7.97 17.70
CA VAL A 345 8.21 8.88 18.31
C VAL A 345 7.18 9.33 17.30
N THR A 346 7.63 9.78 16.11
CA THR A 346 6.75 10.22 15.03
C THR A 346 5.91 9.05 14.49
N GLN A 347 6.58 7.94 14.21
CA GLN A 347 5.92 6.80 13.59
C GLN A 347 4.86 6.18 14.51
N SER A 348 5.01 6.29 15.83
CA SER A 348 3.97 5.83 16.77
C SER A 348 2.64 6.56 16.60
N VAL A 349 2.67 7.84 16.24
CA VAL A 349 1.45 8.64 16.00
C VAL A 349 0.78 8.21 14.68
N VAL A 350 1.58 8.03 13.64
CA VAL A 350 1.11 7.56 12.32
C VAL A 350 0.51 6.16 12.44
N GLU A 351 1.20 5.23 13.12
CA GLU A 351 0.74 3.85 13.26
C GLU A 351 -0.54 3.71 14.09
N TYR A 352 -0.69 4.51 15.12
CA TYR A 352 -1.91 4.51 15.91
C TYR A 352 -3.15 4.93 15.12
N TYR A 353 -2.94 5.67 14.01
CA TYR A 353 -3.99 6.10 13.10
C TYR A 353 -4.17 5.14 11.92
N ASN A 354 -3.06 4.65 11.33
CA ASN A 354 -3.08 3.92 10.06
C ASN A 354 -3.29 2.41 10.24
N ASP A 355 -2.72 1.82 11.30
CA ASP A 355 -2.82 0.38 11.62
C ASP A 355 -2.29 -0.57 10.52
N TYR A 356 -1.27 -0.15 9.76
CA TYR A 356 -0.56 -0.98 8.79
C TYR A 356 0.74 -1.54 9.37
N ILE A 357 1.52 -2.29 8.57
CA ILE A 357 2.82 -2.80 9.02
C ILE A 357 3.79 -1.63 9.15
N CYS A 358 4.21 -1.38 10.38
CA CYS A 358 5.08 -0.29 10.74
C CYS A 358 6.50 -0.45 10.17
N PRO A 359 7.03 0.52 9.42
CA PRO A 359 8.40 0.48 8.93
C PRO A 359 9.45 0.67 10.04
N VAL A 360 9.01 1.12 11.24
CA VAL A 360 9.87 1.45 12.38
C VAL A 360 9.45 0.64 13.62
N PRO A 361 10.01 -0.55 13.87
CA PRO A 361 9.59 -1.41 14.98
C PRO A 361 9.65 -0.76 16.36
N GLY A 362 10.55 0.22 16.56
CA GLY A 362 10.66 0.99 17.80
C GLY A 362 9.42 1.82 18.16
N ALA A 363 8.54 2.10 17.19
CA ALA A 363 7.26 2.78 17.41
C ALA A 363 6.34 2.01 18.37
N LYS A 364 6.45 0.67 18.41
CA LYS A 364 5.75 -0.18 19.38
C LYS A 364 5.98 0.27 20.83
N GLN A 365 7.22 0.53 21.20
CA GLN A 365 7.54 0.99 22.56
C GLN A 365 7.01 2.39 22.83
N GLN A 366 6.99 3.24 21.82
CA GLN A 366 6.45 4.59 21.93
C GLN A 366 4.91 4.61 22.05
N LEU A 367 4.22 3.62 21.52
CA LEU A 367 2.79 3.40 21.77
C LEU A 367 2.54 2.94 23.20
N LEU A 368 3.32 1.98 23.69
CA LEU A 368 3.16 1.43 25.05
C LEU A 368 3.58 2.41 26.14
N ARG A 369 4.62 3.22 25.88
CA ARG A 369 5.20 4.19 26.80
C ARG A 369 5.54 5.49 26.06
N PRO A 370 4.55 6.33 25.75
CA PRO A 370 4.78 7.57 25.02
C PRO A 370 5.74 8.51 25.75
N THR A 371 6.75 9.01 25.03
CA THR A 371 7.75 9.95 25.56
C THR A 371 7.90 11.14 24.60
N GLY A 372 7.86 12.35 25.09
CA GLY A 372 7.98 13.52 24.21
C GLY A 372 6.65 13.98 23.61
N TRP A 373 6.68 14.56 22.40
CA TRP A 373 5.52 15.20 21.78
C TRP A 373 4.40 14.21 21.42
N ASN A 374 4.73 12.95 21.10
CA ASN A 374 3.74 11.94 20.77
C ASN A 374 2.76 11.65 21.91
N LYS A 375 3.13 11.89 23.18
CA LYS A 375 2.24 11.72 24.32
C LYS A 375 0.98 12.58 24.19
N GLY A 376 1.15 13.84 23.81
CA GLY A 376 0.04 14.77 23.55
C GLY A 376 -0.76 14.37 22.32
N ALA A 377 -0.08 14.06 21.22
CA ALA A 377 -0.71 13.67 19.96
C ALA A 377 -1.54 12.38 20.09
N LEU A 378 -0.99 11.33 20.69
CA LEU A 378 -1.70 10.07 20.95
C LEU A 378 -2.91 10.27 21.88
N SER A 379 -2.75 11.10 22.90
CA SER A 379 -3.87 11.45 23.81
C SER A 379 -5.00 12.17 23.07
N ALA A 380 -4.66 13.04 22.12
CA ALA A 380 -5.64 13.77 21.30
C ALA A 380 -6.35 12.85 20.27
N LEU A 381 -5.64 11.89 19.70
CA LEU A 381 -6.20 10.91 18.72
C LEU A 381 -7.06 9.83 19.40
N LYS A 382 -6.76 9.48 20.65
CA LYS A 382 -7.43 8.35 21.33
C LYS A 382 -8.96 8.41 21.37
N PRO A 383 -9.63 9.56 21.61
CA PRO A 383 -11.09 9.62 21.56
C PRO A 383 -11.68 9.34 20.18
N GLU A 384 -10.97 9.69 19.10
CA GLU A 384 -11.39 9.45 17.72
C GLU A 384 -11.21 7.98 17.31
N ILE A 385 -10.07 7.38 17.71
CA ILE A 385 -9.74 5.99 17.36
C ILE A 385 -10.49 4.99 18.24
N GLY A 386 -10.73 5.37 19.52
CA GLY A 386 -11.52 4.55 20.45
C GLY A 386 -10.81 3.32 21.00
N LEU A 387 -9.52 3.12 20.72
CA LEU A 387 -8.75 1.96 21.14
C LEU A 387 -7.69 2.30 22.18
N PRO A 388 -7.31 1.33 23.04
CA PRO A 388 -6.10 1.46 23.83
C PRO A 388 -4.87 1.32 22.91
N TYR A 389 -3.80 2.08 23.18
CA TYR A 389 -2.54 2.01 22.41
C TYR A 389 -1.94 0.61 22.33
N SER A 390 -2.20 -0.21 23.36
CA SER A 390 -1.76 -1.61 23.39
C SER A 390 -2.45 -2.49 22.35
N ALA A 391 -3.62 -2.10 21.85
CA ALA A 391 -4.28 -2.84 20.77
C ALA A 391 -3.46 -2.78 19.47
N THR A 392 -3.09 -1.58 19.04
CA THR A 392 -2.19 -1.37 17.90
C THR A 392 -0.79 -1.94 18.18
N ALA A 393 -0.20 -1.64 19.36
CA ALA A 393 1.15 -2.07 19.71
C ALA A 393 1.32 -3.60 19.75
N ASN A 394 0.30 -4.35 20.13
CA ASN A 394 0.36 -5.80 20.24
C ASN A 394 -0.23 -6.53 19.04
N SER A 395 -0.70 -5.81 18.03
CA SER A 395 -1.18 -6.41 16.79
C SER A 395 -0.01 -6.95 15.95
N PRO A 396 0.00 -8.26 15.60
CA PRO A 396 0.98 -8.80 14.67
C PRO A 396 0.79 -8.25 13.25
N LEU A 397 -0.37 -7.69 12.92
CA LEU A 397 -0.66 -7.05 11.64
C LEU A 397 -0.02 -5.66 11.51
N VAL A 398 0.41 -5.07 12.63
CA VAL A 398 1.11 -3.78 12.68
C VAL A 398 2.58 -3.97 13.04
N PHE A 399 2.87 -4.81 14.02
CA PHE A 399 4.23 -5.13 14.45
C PHE A 399 4.48 -6.64 14.32
N PRO A 400 4.85 -7.12 13.12
CA PRO A 400 5.07 -8.52 12.84
C PRO A 400 6.11 -9.15 13.76
N SER A 401 5.81 -10.36 14.24
CA SER A 401 6.76 -11.18 14.99
C SER A 401 7.73 -11.91 14.06
N GLY A 402 8.68 -12.62 14.63
CA GLY A 402 9.61 -13.44 13.86
C GLY A 402 8.95 -14.52 13.00
N ARG A 403 7.73 -14.99 13.36
CA ARG A 403 6.94 -15.94 12.56
C ARG A 403 6.40 -15.28 11.30
N GLU A 404 5.69 -14.17 11.43
CA GLU A 404 5.11 -13.44 10.29
C GLU A 404 6.21 -12.94 9.35
N GLN A 405 7.32 -12.43 9.90
CA GLN A 405 8.47 -11.99 9.10
C GLN A 405 9.05 -13.14 8.25
N LYS A 406 9.18 -14.35 8.79
CA LYS A 406 9.67 -15.53 8.06
C LYS A 406 8.72 -15.99 6.96
N LEU A 407 7.42 -15.79 7.15
CA LEU A 407 6.38 -16.15 6.18
C LEU A 407 6.11 -15.05 5.16
N THR A 408 6.70 -13.87 5.32
CA THR A 408 6.57 -12.77 4.37
C THR A 408 7.23 -13.11 3.05
N LYS A 409 6.49 -12.93 1.96
CA LYS A 409 6.89 -13.17 0.58
C LYS A 409 6.90 -11.86 -0.20
N THR A 410 7.76 -11.80 -1.20
CA THR A 410 7.89 -10.65 -2.10
C THR A 410 7.24 -10.97 -3.43
N TYR A 411 6.58 -9.97 -4.03
CA TYR A 411 6.06 -10.08 -5.40
C TYR A 411 7.17 -10.26 -6.41
N TYR A 412 6.84 -10.87 -7.54
CA TYR A 412 7.75 -10.93 -8.68
C TYR A 412 8.11 -9.51 -9.13
N GLN A 413 9.38 -9.28 -9.38
CA GLN A 413 9.87 -8.00 -9.90
C GLN A 413 10.06 -8.14 -11.40
N PHE A 414 9.14 -7.55 -12.17
CA PHE A 414 9.14 -7.61 -13.64
C PHE A 414 10.37 -6.90 -14.19
N LYS A 415 11.07 -7.52 -15.12
CA LYS A 415 12.30 -7.01 -15.73
C LYS A 415 12.04 -6.10 -16.92
N ASN A 416 10.88 -6.25 -17.56
CA ASN A 416 10.51 -5.52 -18.77
C ASN A 416 9.01 -5.60 -19.02
N GLN A 417 8.55 -4.86 -20.02
CA GLN A 417 7.14 -4.79 -20.42
C GLN A 417 6.60 -6.14 -20.92
N ASP A 418 7.44 -6.97 -21.55
CA ASP A 418 7.00 -8.26 -22.09
C ASP A 418 6.59 -9.22 -20.96
N GLU A 419 7.35 -9.25 -19.86
CA GLU A 419 6.98 -10.03 -18.68
C GLU A 419 5.66 -9.53 -18.06
N ILE A 420 5.45 -8.20 -17.99
CA ILE A 420 4.20 -7.61 -17.51
C ILE A 420 3.04 -7.99 -18.42
N ASN A 421 3.23 -7.93 -19.73
CA ASN A 421 2.22 -8.32 -20.70
C ASN A 421 1.91 -9.81 -20.62
N ALA A 422 2.94 -10.66 -20.48
CA ALA A 422 2.78 -12.10 -20.29
C ALA A 422 1.96 -12.42 -19.04
N TRP A 423 2.31 -11.81 -17.91
CA TRP A 423 1.56 -11.94 -16.65
C TRP A 423 0.11 -11.50 -16.81
N THR A 424 -0.09 -10.27 -17.30
CA THR A 424 -1.42 -9.68 -17.45
C THR A 424 -2.30 -10.50 -18.40
N SER A 425 -1.75 -11.01 -19.50
CA SER A 425 -2.48 -11.85 -20.46
C SER A 425 -2.97 -13.17 -19.87
N LEU A 426 -2.29 -13.68 -18.83
CA LEU A 426 -2.68 -14.91 -18.13
C LEU A 426 -3.77 -14.67 -17.09
N PHE A 427 -3.67 -13.60 -16.32
CA PHE A 427 -4.51 -13.43 -15.10
C PHE A 427 -5.68 -12.47 -15.29
N LEU A 428 -5.57 -11.43 -16.12
CA LEU A 428 -6.65 -10.46 -16.33
C LEU A 428 -7.91 -11.08 -16.97
N PRO A 429 -7.83 -12.00 -17.97
CA PRO A 429 -9.01 -12.66 -18.52
C PRO A 429 -9.78 -13.50 -17.49
N ILE A 430 -9.10 -14.06 -16.49
CA ILE A 430 -9.75 -14.81 -15.41
C ILE A 430 -10.68 -13.88 -14.62
N ILE A 431 -10.23 -12.66 -14.34
CA ILE A 431 -11.00 -11.63 -13.61
C ILE A 431 -12.18 -11.16 -14.47
N GLN A 432 -11.94 -10.86 -15.73
CA GLN A 432 -12.92 -10.24 -16.62
C GLN A 432 -14.00 -11.19 -17.14
N GLY A 433 -13.86 -12.48 -16.95
CA GLY A 433 -14.86 -13.46 -17.39
C GLY A 433 -14.75 -13.88 -18.85
N ALA A 434 -13.61 -13.62 -19.48
CA ALA A 434 -13.32 -14.07 -20.84
C ALA A 434 -12.89 -15.54 -20.87
#